data_cdbb9924107189f7cf56f8fd046e24f4
#
_entry.id   cdbb9924107189f7cf56f8fd046e24f4
#
_cell.length_a   1.000
_cell.length_b   1.000
_cell.length_c   1.000
_cell.angle_alpha   90.00
_cell.angle_beta   90.00
_cell.angle_gamma   90.00
#
_symmetry.space_group_name_H-M   'P 1'
#
loop_
_entity.id
_entity.type
_entity.pdbx_description
1 polymer ?
#
loop_
_entity_poly.entity_id
_entity_poly.type
_entity_poly.pdbx_seq_one_letter_code
_entity_poly.pdbx_strand_id
1 'polypeptide(L)'
;YDRACYYNFVNQDNPQPRERDYSYVGSFFAFAMWISIAVAALGDWVKKYLNDKPVSKNVLIGIFSFLLLAMPGMMLKANYHEHDRSDNRLAWDYSYNILQSCEPNAIIFTNGDNDTFPLWYLQEVEGIRKDITIANLSLLNTEWYIRQLRNSRRTQQSSDELDRFINMTDSQILDLASGLQPWKSRNVQIPTPKSEKNKDGFIEWQVDPTFAGAALMVKDMMILKIISDAKWNYPIYFAVTVPASNRLGLEDHIEMEGLVYRLRPYKIDKRNPINEERMWTNIMSGFNSDIWQKDIEAKEWKQLEGEVWSKDYKPGYLYRNLGREDVYYFPSTNIRLLQNLRSAHMQLAAYHYMAFKDYQNADADKSEMHRNKALAVINKMQDNIPERTIRYNAKDLHYQLGRLYGELGDKEELKRIMDILMKRKDLSIRDKVDYGQVYLSQLDSFKIGKTIFEGLYEDFKSIENGQRLIPQNEMEEWRNYFTQIVSSLVFTYKKLDMINEAELVITDWLNKNPNDPVAKQLLEDLKLE
;
A
#
# COMPACT_ATOMS: atom_id res chain seq x y z
N TYR A 1 2.33 11.17 24.43
CA TYR A 1 3.36 10.54 23.59
C TYR A 1 3.44 11.31 22.28
N ASP A 2 4.53 12.02 22.12
CA ASP A 2 4.74 12.92 20.99
C ASP A 2 5.00 12.06 19.73
N ARG A 3 4.17 12.20 18.70
CA ARG A 3 4.35 11.51 17.40
C ARG A 3 5.75 11.74 16.80
N ALA A 4 6.40 12.85 17.15
CA ALA A 4 7.77 13.14 16.75
C ALA A 4 8.81 12.18 17.36
N CYS A 5 8.59 11.70 18.58
CA CYS A 5 9.46 10.74 19.24
C CYS A 5 9.37 9.35 18.57
N TYR A 6 8.18 8.97 18.11
CA TYR A 6 7.93 7.73 17.38
C TYR A 6 8.66 7.68 16.02
N TYR A 7 8.62 8.77 15.26
CA TYR A 7 9.32 8.85 13.97
C TYR A 7 10.85 8.80 14.10
N ASN A 8 11.41 9.34 15.17
CA ASN A 8 12.86 9.29 15.41
C ASN A 8 13.34 7.91 15.88
N PHE A 9 12.47 7.11 16.53
CA PHE A 9 12.80 5.73 16.92
C PHE A 9 12.71 4.75 15.74
N VAL A 10 11.88 5.04 14.73
CA VAL A 10 11.65 4.18 13.56
C VAL A 10 12.72 4.35 12.48
N ASN A 11 13.53 5.42 12.53
CA ASN A 11 14.62 5.70 11.59
C ASN A 11 15.98 5.11 11.99
N GLN A 12 16.03 4.21 12.97
CA GLN A 12 17.22 3.42 13.22
C GLN A 12 17.27 2.19 12.31
N ASP A 13 18.46 1.72 11.98
CA ASP A 13 18.82 0.73 10.94
C ASP A 13 18.06 -0.61 10.92
N ASN A 14 17.04 -0.78 11.74
CA ASN A 14 16.14 -1.93 11.73
C ASN A 14 14.72 -1.56 12.22
N PRO A 15 13.91 -0.84 11.43
CA PRO A 15 12.59 -0.41 11.86
C PRO A 15 11.69 -1.63 12.07
N GLN A 16 11.19 -1.81 13.30
CA GLN A 16 10.14 -2.80 13.55
C GLN A 16 8.92 -2.44 12.69
N PRO A 17 8.40 -3.36 11.89
CA PRO A 17 7.33 -3.06 10.92
C PRO A 17 5.99 -2.68 11.57
N ARG A 18 5.84 -2.88 12.87
CA ARG A 18 4.68 -2.49 13.70
C ARG A 18 5.04 -2.46 15.18
N GLU A 19 4.31 -1.66 15.94
CA GLU A 19 4.32 -1.74 17.40
C GLU A 19 3.80 -3.11 17.85
N ARG A 20 4.49 -3.69 18.83
CA ARG A 20 4.13 -4.97 19.43
C ARG A 20 3.83 -4.76 20.90
N ASP A 21 2.69 -4.14 21.21
CA ASP A 21 2.27 -3.84 22.59
C ASP A 21 2.31 -5.05 23.50
N TYR A 22 1.99 -6.23 22.97
CA TYR A 22 2.08 -7.48 23.69
C TYR A 22 3.50 -7.83 24.19
N SER A 23 4.55 -7.29 23.56
CA SER A 23 5.93 -7.47 24.02
C SER A 23 6.21 -6.76 25.34
N TYR A 24 5.40 -5.76 25.67
CA TYR A 24 5.51 -4.96 26.89
C TYR A 24 4.49 -5.36 27.96
N VAL A 25 3.69 -6.39 27.71
CA VAL A 25 2.63 -6.84 28.65
C VAL A 25 3.16 -7.08 30.05
N GLY A 26 4.34 -7.69 30.18
CA GLY A 26 4.99 -7.91 31.49
C GLY A 26 5.35 -6.60 32.20
N SER A 27 5.83 -5.60 31.44
CA SER A 27 6.15 -4.28 31.98
C SER A 27 4.90 -3.54 32.43
N PHE A 28 3.82 -3.58 31.65
CA PHE A 28 2.53 -2.98 32.01
C PHE A 28 1.93 -3.66 33.23
N PHE A 29 2.03 -4.99 33.34
CA PHE A 29 1.59 -5.74 34.50
C PHE A 29 2.38 -5.33 35.77
N ALA A 30 3.71 -5.29 35.70
CA ALA A 30 4.54 -4.84 36.80
C ALA A 30 4.22 -3.39 37.21
N PHE A 31 4.02 -2.50 36.24
CA PHE A 31 3.64 -1.11 36.51
C PHE A 31 2.27 -0.99 37.18
N ALA A 32 1.29 -1.79 36.75
CA ALA A 32 -0.04 -1.85 37.39
C ALA A 32 0.06 -2.33 38.85
N MET A 33 0.96 -3.29 39.16
CA MET A 33 1.23 -3.72 40.52
C MET A 33 1.81 -2.57 41.37
N TRP A 34 2.77 -1.81 40.85
CA TRP A 34 3.35 -0.65 41.53
C TRP A 34 2.31 0.43 41.82
N ILE A 35 1.41 0.72 40.86
CA ILE A 35 0.29 1.63 41.07
C ILE A 35 -0.62 1.12 42.19
N SER A 36 -0.94 -0.17 42.20
CA SER A 36 -1.79 -0.78 43.23
C SER A 36 -1.18 -0.67 44.62
N ILE A 37 0.13 -0.93 44.77
CA ILE A 37 0.88 -0.78 46.01
C ILE A 37 0.89 0.70 46.45
N ALA A 38 1.13 1.62 45.51
CA ALA A 38 1.12 3.07 45.82
C ALA A 38 -0.25 3.53 46.33
N VAL A 39 -1.33 3.07 45.71
CA VAL A 39 -2.71 3.38 46.15
C VAL A 39 -2.99 2.81 47.55
N ALA A 40 -2.56 1.58 47.83
CA ALA A 40 -2.70 0.97 49.15
C ALA A 40 -1.89 1.73 50.23
N ALA A 41 -0.63 2.05 49.94
CA ALA A 41 0.25 2.82 50.83
C ALA A 41 -0.32 4.24 51.10
N LEU A 42 -0.84 4.91 50.08
CA LEU A 42 -1.49 6.18 50.21
C LEU A 42 -2.76 6.09 51.10
N GLY A 43 -3.54 5.04 50.90
CA GLY A 43 -4.70 4.75 51.74
C GLY A 43 -4.35 4.57 53.21
N ASP A 44 -3.29 3.83 53.52
CA ASP A 44 -2.82 3.64 54.88
C ASP A 44 -2.22 4.93 55.48
N TRP A 45 -1.47 5.70 54.68
CA TRP A 45 -0.93 6.99 55.11
C TRP A 45 -2.06 7.97 55.41
N VAL A 46 -3.09 8.07 54.58
CA VAL A 46 -4.28 8.92 54.80
C VAL A 46 -5.04 8.49 56.03
N LYS A 47 -5.27 7.18 56.27
CA LYS A 47 -5.87 6.68 57.50
C LYS A 47 -5.11 7.13 58.73
N LYS A 48 -3.77 6.96 58.75
CA LYS A 48 -2.90 7.35 59.85
C LYS A 48 -2.91 8.84 60.11
N TYR A 49 -2.93 9.68 59.05
CA TYR A 49 -2.99 11.14 59.15
C TYR A 49 -4.32 11.67 59.65
N LEU A 50 -5.43 10.96 59.35
CA LEU A 50 -6.78 11.34 59.72
C LEU A 50 -7.29 10.72 61.03
N ASN A 51 -6.46 9.88 61.68
CA ASN A 51 -6.89 9.12 62.88
C ASN A 51 -7.30 10.00 64.06
N ASP A 52 -6.90 11.29 64.07
CA ASP A 52 -7.27 12.28 65.08
C ASP A 52 -8.33 13.29 64.63
N LYS A 53 -8.91 13.09 63.43
CA LYS A 53 -9.94 14.00 62.88
C LYS A 53 -11.15 13.21 62.43
N PRO A 54 -12.39 13.69 62.74
CA PRO A 54 -13.61 13.01 62.34
C PRO A 54 -13.94 13.25 60.87
N VAL A 55 -12.96 12.99 59.96
CA VAL A 55 -13.29 12.92 58.55
C VAL A 55 -14.03 11.61 58.34
N SER A 56 -15.28 11.73 57.98
CA SER A 56 -16.18 10.60 57.81
C SER A 56 -15.54 9.56 56.86
N LYS A 57 -15.52 8.30 57.29
CA LYS A 57 -15.15 7.14 56.47
C LYS A 57 -15.77 7.19 55.07
N ASN A 58 -16.97 7.76 54.99
CA ASN A 58 -17.70 7.94 53.74
C ASN A 58 -17.01 8.94 52.76
N VAL A 59 -16.33 9.99 53.26
CA VAL A 59 -15.58 10.94 52.45
C VAL A 59 -14.37 10.25 51.81
N LEU A 60 -13.65 9.43 52.58
CA LEU A 60 -12.54 8.65 52.06
C LEU A 60 -13.00 7.64 51.01
N ILE A 61 -14.06 6.91 51.28
CA ILE A 61 -14.67 5.98 50.32
C ILE A 61 -15.07 6.75 49.04
N GLY A 62 -15.68 7.93 49.18
CA GLY A 62 -16.04 8.78 48.04
C GLY A 62 -14.85 9.20 47.19
N ILE A 63 -13.75 9.66 47.81
CA ILE A 63 -12.53 10.07 47.10
C ILE A 63 -11.91 8.88 46.39
N PHE A 64 -11.72 7.74 47.05
CA PHE A 64 -11.15 6.55 46.42
C PHE A 64 -12.04 6.00 45.31
N SER A 65 -13.36 5.97 45.50
CA SER A 65 -14.32 5.58 44.46
C SER A 65 -14.28 6.52 43.28
N PHE A 66 -14.19 7.83 43.52
CA PHE A 66 -14.03 8.81 42.43
C PHE A 66 -12.76 8.61 41.65
N LEU A 67 -11.60 8.43 42.31
CA LEU A 67 -10.32 8.18 41.64
C LEU A 67 -10.35 6.87 40.87
N LEU A 68 -10.95 5.81 41.42
CA LEU A 68 -11.09 4.50 40.79
C LEU A 68 -11.95 4.53 39.52
N LEU A 69 -12.98 5.42 39.50
CA LEU A 69 -13.88 5.54 38.33
C LEU A 69 -13.44 6.63 37.37
N ALA A 70 -12.89 7.75 37.85
CA ALA A 70 -12.53 8.89 37.03
C ALA A 70 -11.33 8.56 36.08
N MET A 71 -10.28 7.93 36.60
CA MET A 71 -9.12 7.58 35.76
C MET A 71 -9.46 6.57 34.65
N PRO A 72 -10.04 5.40 34.93
CA PRO A 72 -10.48 4.49 33.87
C PRO A 72 -11.52 5.12 32.93
N GLY A 73 -12.42 5.93 33.45
CA GLY A 73 -13.41 6.64 32.66
C GLY A 73 -12.78 7.66 31.68
N MET A 74 -11.76 8.40 32.13
CA MET A 74 -10.99 9.29 31.26
C MET A 74 -10.21 8.51 30.21
N MET A 75 -9.54 7.41 30.57
CA MET A 75 -8.85 6.54 29.63
C MET A 75 -9.80 5.93 28.60
N LEU A 76 -10.95 5.44 29.05
CA LEU A 76 -11.99 4.91 28.17
C LEU A 76 -12.44 5.97 27.17
N LYS A 77 -12.79 7.17 27.65
CA LYS A 77 -13.22 8.28 26.78
C LYS A 77 -12.13 8.70 25.77
N ALA A 78 -10.87 8.75 26.20
CA ALA A 78 -9.76 9.17 25.35
C ALA A 78 -9.42 8.13 24.26
N ASN A 79 -9.53 6.84 24.59
CA ASN A 79 -9.05 5.77 23.72
C ASN A 79 -10.15 4.95 23.06
N TYR A 80 -11.44 5.17 23.44
CA TYR A 80 -12.55 4.33 22.99
C TYR A 80 -12.60 4.21 21.45
N HIS A 81 -12.57 5.35 20.75
CA HIS A 81 -12.66 5.38 19.30
C HIS A 81 -11.50 4.61 18.62
N GLU A 82 -10.27 4.78 19.12
CA GLU A 82 -9.10 4.12 18.54
C GLU A 82 -9.06 2.60 18.82
N HIS A 83 -9.79 2.13 19.82
CA HIS A 83 -9.87 0.70 20.19
C HIS A 83 -11.18 0.05 19.76
N ASP A 84 -12.17 0.82 19.33
CA ASP A 84 -13.40 0.29 18.76
C ASP A 84 -13.10 -0.35 17.40
N ARG A 85 -13.39 -1.66 17.29
CA ARG A 85 -13.27 -2.43 16.05
C ARG A 85 -14.62 -2.75 15.43
N SER A 86 -15.69 -2.19 16.00
CA SER A 86 -17.02 -2.33 15.44
C SER A 86 -17.05 -1.81 14.02
N ASP A 87 -17.72 -2.53 13.16
CA ASP A 87 -17.91 -2.19 11.74
C ASP A 87 -16.62 -2.08 10.88
N ASN A 88 -15.43 -2.35 11.43
CA ASN A 88 -14.22 -2.48 10.63
C ASN A 88 -14.20 -3.85 9.92
N ARG A 89 -14.67 -3.86 8.69
CA ARG A 89 -14.76 -5.06 7.85
C ARG A 89 -13.54 -5.30 6.98
N LEU A 90 -12.50 -4.49 7.08
CA LEU A 90 -11.37 -4.51 6.15
C LEU A 90 -10.69 -5.86 6.03
N ALA A 91 -10.38 -6.53 7.14
CA ALA A 91 -9.69 -7.83 7.10
C ALA A 91 -10.53 -8.89 6.39
N TRP A 92 -11.84 -8.88 6.62
CA TRP A 92 -12.80 -9.78 5.98
C TRP A 92 -12.92 -9.48 4.47
N ASP A 93 -13.21 -8.23 4.10
CA ASP A 93 -13.43 -7.82 2.71
C ASP A 93 -12.17 -7.97 1.86
N TYR A 94 -11.01 -7.59 2.41
CA TYR A 94 -9.73 -7.74 1.70
C TYR A 94 -9.42 -9.21 1.40
N SER A 95 -9.65 -10.08 2.36
CA SER A 95 -9.44 -11.53 2.21
C SER A 95 -10.45 -12.15 1.23
N TYR A 96 -11.70 -11.74 1.29
CA TYR A 96 -12.72 -12.12 0.31
C TYR A 96 -12.29 -11.70 -1.10
N ASN A 97 -11.83 -10.46 -1.26
CA ASN A 97 -11.38 -9.94 -2.55
C ASN A 97 -10.19 -10.73 -3.12
N ILE A 98 -9.23 -11.15 -2.27
CA ILE A 98 -8.14 -12.03 -2.68
C ILE A 98 -8.70 -13.38 -3.18
N LEU A 99 -9.56 -14.04 -2.41
CA LEU A 99 -10.11 -15.33 -2.79
C LEU A 99 -10.95 -15.25 -4.08
N GLN A 100 -11.72 -14.18 -4.25
CA GLN A 100 -12.52 -13.99 -5.47
C GLN A 100 -11.70 -13.57 -6.69
N SER A 101 -10.48 -13.06 -6.50
CA SER A 101 -9.54 -12.82 -7.60
C SER A 101 -9.03 -14.13 -8.23
N CYS A 102 -8.98 -15.21 -7.45
CA CYS A 102 -8.46 -16.50 -7.91
C CYS A 102 -9.51 -17.30 -8.67
N GLU A 103 -9.13 -17.92 -9.78
CA GLU A 103 -9.97 -18.90 -10.48
C GLU A 103 -10.30 -20.11 -9.60
N PRO A 104 -11.33 -20.88 -9.95
CA PRO A 104 -11.67 -22.11 -9.23
C PRO A 104 -10.48 -23.07 -9.14
N ASN A 105 -10.39 -23.72 -8.00
CA ASN A 105 -9.35 -24.71 -7.71
C ASN A 105 -7.90 -24.16 -7.73
N ALA A 106 -7.69 -22.89 -7.51
CA ALA A 106 -6.37 -22.27 -7.51
C ALA A 106 -5.48 -22.67 -6.31
N ILE A 107 -4.18 -22.53 -6.49
CA ILE A 107 -3.18 -22.50 -5.42
C ILE A 107 -2.71 -21.06 -5.28
N ILE A 108 -2.78 -20.49 -4.08
CA ILE A 108 -2.31 -19.14 -3.81
C ILE A 108 -1.19 -19.14 -2.76
N PHE A 109 -0.05 -18.55 -3.10
CA PHE A 109 1.02 -18.27 -2.16
C PHE A 109 0.73 -16.97 -1.40
N THR A 110 0.82 -17.04 -0.06
CA THR A 110 0.68 -15.90 0.85
C THR A 110 1.98 -15.71 1.64
N ASN A 111 2.25 -14.49 2.12
CA ASN A 111 3.55 -14.18 2.69
C ASN A 111 3.70 -14.61 4.15
N GLY A 112 2.71 -14.30 5.00
CA GLY A 112 2.77 -14.54 6.45
C GLY A 112 1.39 -14.54 7.11
N ASP A 113 1.36 -14.31 8.42
CA ASP A 113 0.17 -14.44 9.25
C ASP A 113 -0.96 -13.49 8.84
N ASN A 114 -0.61 -12.23 8.57
CA ASN A 114 -1.60 -11.15 8.36
C ASN A 114 -2.42 -11.31 7.08
N ASP A 115 -1.86 -11.93 6.06
CA ASP A 115 -2.53 -12.19 4.78
C ASP A 115 -3.06 -13.62 4.67
N THR A 116 -2.68 -14.51 5.60
CA THR A 116 -3.08 -15.93 5.58
C THR A 116 -4.22 -16.22 6.54
N PHE A 117 -4.13 -15.79 7.80
CA PHE A 117 -5.12 -16.17 8.82
C PHE A 117 -6.54 -15.67 8.52
N PRO A 118 -6.74 -14.46 8.00
CA PRO A 118 -8.06 -14.03 7.58
C PRO A 118 -8.62 -14.85 6.40
N LEU A 119 -7.77 -15.34 5.48
CA LEU A 119 -8.20 -16.25 4.41
C LEU A 119 -8.66 -17.61 4.98
N TRP A 120 -7.89 -18.17 5.92
CA TRP A 120 -8.31 -19.40 6.60
C TRP A 120 -9.60 -19.22 7.39
N TYR A 121 -9.79 -18.07 8.06
CA TYR A 121 -11.05 -17.77 8.72
C TYR A 121 -12.22 -17.83 7.72
N LEU A 122 -12.08 -17.19 6.57
CA LEU A 122 -13.13 -17.23 5.54
C LEU A 122 -13.40 -18.65 5.04
N GLN A 123 -12.37 -19.48 4.89
CA GLN A 123 -12.54 -20.86 4.42
C GLN A 123 -13.13 -21.78 5.49
N GLU A 124 -12.58 -21.75 6.70
CA GLU A 124 -12.92 -22.73 7.73
C GLU A 124 -14.17 -22.36 8.53
N VAL A 125 -14.40 -21.06 8.77
CA VAL A 125 -15.54 -20.58 9.56
C VAL A 125 -16.72 -20.19 8.67
N GLU A 126 -16.46 -19.39 7.63
CA GLU A 126 -17.52 -18.85 6.76
C GLU A 126 -17.85 -19.79 5.60
N GLY A 127 -16.97 -20.76 5.30
CA GLY A 127 -17.14 -21.72 4.22
C GLY A 127 -16.94 -21.13 2.81
N ILE A 128 -16.22 -20.00 2.71
CA ILE A 128 -16.01 -19.26 1.46
C ILE A 128 -14.80 -19.83 0.72
N ARG A 129 -14.97 -20.10 -0.58
CA ARG A 129 -13.90 -20.53 -1.51
C ARG A 129 -13.01 -21.66 -0.94
N LYS A 130 -13.60 -22.69 -0.39
CA LYS A 130 -12.89 -23.90 0.08
C LYS A 130 -12.16 -24.66 -1.02
N ASP A 131 -12.45 -24.35 -2.26
CA ASP A 131 -11.77 -24.89 -3.44
C ASP A 131 -10.32 -24.40 -3.59
N ILE A 132 -9.96 -23.27 -2.97
CA ILE A 132 -8.62 -22.68 -3.09
C ILE A 132 -7.66 -23.28 -2.06
N THR A 133 -6.47 -23.64 -2.49
CA THR A 133 -5.37 -24.03 -1.60
C THR A 133 -4.52 -22.83 -1.23
N ILE A 134 -4.44 -22.51 0.06
CA ILE A 134 -3.62 -21.40 0.57
C ILE A 134 -2.28 -21.97 1.05
N ALA A 135 -1.19 -21.51 0.45
CA ALA A 135 0.18 -21.93 0.75
C ALA A 135 0.96 -20.77 1.39
N ASN A 136 1.06 -20.78 2.72
CA ASN A 136 1.79 -19.75 3.47
C ASN A 136 3.31 -19.94 3.35
N LEU A 137 4.02 -18.95 2.79
CA LEU A 137 5.46 -19.02 2.55
C LEU A 137 6.29 -19.12 3.84
N SER A 138 5.85 -18.49 4.92
CA SER A 138 6.56 -18.59 6.20
C SER A 138 6.47 -20.01 6.77
N LEU A 139 5.29 -20.62 6.72
CA LEU A 139 5.05 -21.99 7.24
C LEU A 139 5.61 -23.07 6.32
N LEU A 140 5.76 -22.81 5.01
CA LEU A 140 6.42 -23.72 4.07
C LEU A 140 7.90 -24.00 4.41
N ASN A 141 8.49 -23.29 5.37
CA ASN A 141 9.79 -23.65 5.91
C ASN A 141 9.73 -24.77 6.96
N THR A 142 8.53 -25.32 7.26
CA THR A 142 8.34 -26.33 8.30
C THR A 142 7.78 -27.64 7.74
N GLU A 143 8.34 -28.76 8.21
CA GLU A 143 7.93 -30.10 7.79
C GLU A 143 6.44 -30.38 7.99
N TRP A 144 5.92 -30.02 9.17
CA TRP A 144 4.54 -30.32 9.53
C TRP A 144 3.54 -29.63 8.58
N TYR A 145 3.82 -28.41 8.15
CA TYR A 145 2.94 -27.66 7.25
C TYR A 145 2.99 -28.20 5.82
N ILE A 146 4.18 -28.58 5.33
CA ILE A 146 4.32 -29.24 4.02
C ILE A 146 3.50 -30.53 4.00
N ARG A 147 3.58 -31.35 5.07
CA ARG A 147 2.78 -32.57 5.23
C ARG A 147 1.26 -32.26 5.27
N GLN A 148 0.88 -31.22 6.00
CA GLN A 148 -0.51 -30.77 6.08
C GLN A 148 -1.05 -30.39 4.69
N LEU A 149 -0.31 -29.57 3.92
CA LEU A 149 -0.70 -29.20 2.57
C LEU A 149 -0.79 -30.41 1.64
N ARG A 150 0.19 -31.29 1.66
CA ARG A 150 0.17 -32.53 0.87
C ARG A 150 -1.04 -33.39 1.18
N ASN A 151 -1.43 -33.48 2.46
CA ASN A 151 -2.53 -34.31 2.94
C ASN A 151 -3.87 -33.56 3.04
N SER A 152 -3.97 -32.35 2.52
CA SER A 152 -5.21 -31.56 2.55
C SER A 152 -6.35 -32.27 1.83
N ARG A 153 -7.60 -31.91 2.16
CA ARG A 153 -8.83 -32.52 1.61
C ARG A 153 -8.82 -32.62 0.09
N ARG A 154 -8.21 -31.69 -0.57
CA ARG A 154 -8.09 -31.61 -2.02
C ARG A 154 -7.24 -32.75 -2.58
N THR A 155 -6.18 -33.14 -1.90
CA THR A 155 -5.33 -34.26 -2.29
C THR A 155 -5.95 -35.61 -1.94
N GLN A 156 -6.87 -35.68 -0.95
CA GLN A 156 -7.55 -36.89 -0.54
C GLN A 156 -8.74 -37.27 -1.46
N GLN A 157 -9.33 -36.29 -2.15
CA GLN A 157 -10.44 -36.53 -3.08
C GLN A 157 -9.99 -37.00 -4.47
N SER A 158 -8.73 -36.80 -4.81
CA SER A 158 -8.15 -37.32 -6.05
C SER A 158 -7.67 -38.75 -5.84
N SER A 159 -8.33 -39.71 -6.48
CA SER A 159 -7.90 -41.10 -6.48
C SER A 159 -6.63 -41.34 -7.30
N ASP A 160 -6.23 -40.39 -8.15
CA ASP A 160 -5.05 -40.46 -8.98
C ASP A 160 -3.87 -39.73 -8.34
N GLU A 161 -2.75 -40.45 -8.16
CA GLU A 161 -1.47 -39.85 -7.74
C GLU A 161 -1.01 -38.71 -8.69
N LEU A 162 -1.53 -38.67 -9.90
CA LEU A 162 -1.24 -37.66 -10.93
C LEU A 162 -1.82 -36.28 -10.63
N ASP A 163 -2.81 -36.19 -9.73
CA ASP A 163 -3.50 -34.92 -9.42
C ASP A 163 -2.96 -34.21 -8.15
N ARG A 164 -1.89 -34.73 -7.56
CA ARG A 164 -1.28 -34.10 -6.38
C ARG A 164 -0.37 -32.96 -6.78
N PHE A 165 -0.59 -31.77 -6.19
CA PHE A 165 0.29 -30.61 -6.38
C PHE A 165 1.55 -30.61 -5.48
N ILE A 166 1.71 -31.61 -4.59
CA ILE A 166 2.93 -31.93 -3.86
C ILE A 166 3.13 -33.44 -3.91
N ASN A 167 4.04 -33.89 -4.77
CA ASN A 167 4.39 -35.30 -4.92
C ASN A 167 5.72 -35.57 -4.21
N MET A 168 5.67 -35.74 -2.89
CA MET A 168 6.83 -36.02 -2.04
C MET A 168 6.46 -37.08 -0.99
N THR A 169 7.40 -37.97 -0.72
CA THR A 169 7.33 -38.90 0.43
C THR A 169 7.66 -38.18 1.75
N ASP A 170 7.33 -38.80 2.87
CA ASP A 170 7.68 -38.26 4.19
C ASP A 170 9.18 -38.08 4.40
N SER A 171 9.99 -39.02 3.88
CA SER A 171 11.44 -38.90 3.92
C SER A 171 11.94 -37.70 3.11
N GLN A 172 11.43 -37.49 1.90
CA GLN A 172 11.80 -36.35 1.07
C GLN A 172 11.41 -35.00 1.70
N ILE A 173 10.26 -34.95 2.37
CA ILE A 173 9.83 -33.74 3.10
C ILE A 173 10.77 -33.48 4.29
N LEU A 174 11.10 -34.53 5.05
CA LEU A 174 12.02 -34.40 6.19
C LEU A 174 13.41 -33.93 5.73
N ASP A 175 13.94 -34.54 4.67
CA ASP A 175 15.24 -34.17 4.11
C ASP A 175 15.26 -32.72 3.63
N LEU A 176 14.21 -32.29 2.91
CA LEU A 176 14.08 -30.92 2.43
C LEU A 176 13.96 -29.92 3.59
N ALA A 177 13.16 -30.24 4.60
CA ALA A 177 12.92 -29.37 5.75
C ALA A 177 14.07 -29.34 6.75
N SER A 178 15.08 -30.21 6.61
CA SER A 178 16.24 -30.29 7.51
C SER A 178 17.14 -29.05 7.48
N GLY A 179 17.04 -28.20 6.44
CA GLY A 179 17.85 -26.98 6.36
C GLY A 179 17.86 -26.29 4.99
N LEU A 180 18.82 -25.37 4.89
CA LEU A 180 19.05 -24.61 3.66
C LEU A 180 19.60 -25.52 2.56
N GLN A 181 19.14 -25.29 1.33
CA GLN A 181 19.61 -26.02 0.17
C GLN A 181 20.71 -25.21 -0.55
N PRO A 182 21.97 -25.72 -0.64
CA PRO A 182 23.02 -25.02 -1.38
C PRO A 182 22.58 -24.72 -2.80
N TRP A 183 22.73 -23.47 -3.24
CA TRP A 183 22.26 -23.02 -4.54
C TRP A 183 23.24 -22.03 -5.15
N LYS A 184 23.49 -22.18 -6.45
CA LYS A 184 24.15 -21.18 -7.29
C LYS A 184 23.16 -20.66 -8.31
N SER A 185 23.27 -19.40 -8.67
CA SER A 185 22.45 -18.79 -9.73
C SER A 185 22.45 -19.66 -10.97
N ARG A 186 21.28 -20.10 -11.39
CA ARG A 186 21.10 -20.93 -12.58
C ARG A 186 19.70 -20.77 -13.14
N ASN A 187 19.57 -21.08 -14.43
CA ASN A 187 18.27 -21.19 -15.06
C ASN A 187 17.54 -22.46 -14.58
N VAL A 188 16.29 -22.30 -14.26
CA VAL A 188 15.35 -23.37 -13.95
C VAL A 188 14.35 -23.48 -15.08
N GLN A 189 14.08 -24.69 -15.54
CA GLN A 189 13.09 -24.97 -16.57
C GLN A 189 11.95 -25.80 -15.97
N ILE A 190 10.70 -25.39 -16.24
CA ILE A 190 9.52 -26.16 -15.89
C ILE A 190 8.71 -26.41 -17.16
N PRO A 191 8.40 -27.70 -17.47
CA PRO A 191 7.58 -28.05 -18.62
C PRO A 191 6.19 -27.40 -18.57
N THR A 192 5.69 -26.98 -19.74
CA THR A 192 4.37 -26.37 -19.89
C THR A 192 3.63 -26.97 -21.07
N PRO A 193 2.31 -26.88 -21.15
CA PRO A 193 1.58 -27.12 -22.38
C PRO A 193 2.08 -26.17 -23.48
N LYS A 194 2.28 -26.70 -24.68
CA LYS A 194 2.62 -25.89 -25.86
C LYS A 194 1.42 -25.02 -26.25
N SER A 195 1.70 -23.78 -26.61
CA SER A 195 0.69 -22.83 -27.09
C SER A 195 1.30 -21.85 -28.10
N GLU A 196 0.48 -21.02 -28.73
CA GLU A 196 0.99 -19.96 -29.62
C GLU A 196 1.94 -18.99 -28.89
N LYS A 197 1.67 -18.73 -27.60
CA LYS A 197 2.50 -17.84 -26.74
C LYS A 197 3.73 -18.56 -26.18
N ASN A 198 3.74 -19.90 -26.17
CA ASN A 198 4.87 -20.71 -25.69
C ASN A 198 5.04 -21.96 -26.58
N LYS A 199 5.82 -21.83 -27.63
CA LYS A 199 6.11 -22.91 -28.60
C LYS A 199 7.12 -23.91 -28.07
N ASP A 200 7.99 -23.48 -27.14
CA ASP A 200 9.08 -24.29 -26.61
C ASP A 200 8.58 -25.39 -25.68
N GLY A 201 7.41 -25.19 -25.02
CA GLY A 201 6.80 -26.16 -24.12
C GLY A 201 7.44 -26.20 -22.74
N PHE A 202 8.12 -25.12 -22.34
CA PHE A 202 8.63 -24.89 -20.99
C PHE A 202 8.69 -23.40 -20.70
N ILE A 203 8.71 -23.03 -19.42
CA ILE A 203 9.17 -21.73 -18.97
C ILE A 203 10.58 -21.85 -18.41
N GLU A 204 11.40 -20.84 -18.66
CA GLU A 204 12.77 -20.77 -18.18
C GLU A 204 13.05 -19.40 -17.60
N TRP A 205 13.62 -19.38 -16.39
CA TRP A 205 14.03 -18.14 -15.73
C TRP A 205 15.21 -18.40 -14.78
N GLN A 206 15.98 -17.36 -14.49
CA GLN A 206 17.08 -17.43 -13.55
C GLN A 206 16.56 -17.41 -12.11
N VAL A 207 17.04 -18.37 -11.30
CA VAL A 207 16.79 -18.43 -9.87
C VAL A 207 18.10 -18.18 -9.12
N ASP A 208 18.13 -17.08 -8.41
CA ASP A 208 19.27 -16.67 -7.59
C ASP A 208 19.12 -17.17 -6.15
N PRO A 209 20.23 -17.35 -5.40
CA PRO A 209 20.19 -17.68 -3.98
C PRO A 209 19.42 -16.61 -3.20
N THR A 210 18.48 -17.03 -2.35
CA THR A 210 17.65 -16.13 -1.52
C THR A 210 18.20 -15.97 -0.10
N PHE A 211 19.13 -16.82 0.30
CA PHE A 211 19.75 -16.77 1.62
C PHE A 211 21.28 -16.64 1.52
N ALA A 212 21.82 -15.56 2.08
CA ALA A 212 23.25 -15.26 2.17
C ALA A 212 24.03 -15.40 0.83
N GLY A 213 23.36 -15.27 -0.32
CA GLY A 213 23.99 -15.42 -1.64
C GLY A 213 24.48 -16.83 -2.00
N ALA A 214 24.13 -17.87 -1.20
CA ALA A 214 24.67 -19.21 -1.35
C ALA A 214 23.64 -20.34 -1.27
N ALA A 215 22.40 -20.07 -0.88
CA ALA A 215 21.40 -21.11 -0.66
C ALA A 215 19.97 -20.63 -0.94
N LEU A 216 19.07 -21.57 -1.17
CA LEU A 216 17.63 -21.38 -1.11
C LEU A 216 17.07 -21.83 0.25
N MET A 217 16.03 -21.13 0.70
CA MET A 217 15.24 -21.57 1.85
C MET A 217 14.30 -22.72 1.46
N VAL A 218 13.81 -23.44 2.45
CA VAL A 218 12.85 -24.55 2.22
C VAL A 218 11.61 -24.09 1.46
N LYS A 219 11.06 -22.92 1.81
CA LYS A 219 9.91 -22.33 1.13
C LYS A 219 10.17 -22.11 -0.37
N ASP A 220 11.39 -21.74 -0.75
CA ASP A 220 11.76 -21.44 -2.13
C ASP A 220 11.79 -22.72 -2.96
N MET A 221 12.36 -23.79 -2.39
CA MET A 221 12.31 -25.12 -2.97
C MET A 221 10.88 -25.64 -3.11
N MET A 222 10.03 -25.36 -2.11
CA MET A 222 8.62 -25.73 -2.16
C MET A 222 7.84 -24.96 -3.22
N ILE A 223 8.12 -23.68 -3.46
CA ILE A 223 7.53 -22.94 -4.60
C ILE A 223 7.85 -23.66 -5.91
N LEU A 224 9.14 -23.95 -6.17
CA LEU A 224 9.57 -24.66 -7.39
C LEU A 224 8.89 -26.04 -7.50
N LYS A 225 8.81 -26.76 -6.39
CA LYS A 225 8.21 -28.10 -6.35
C LYS A 225 6.71 -28.05 -6.64
N ILE A 226 5.96 -27.14 -5.99
CA ILE A 226 4.52 -26.97 -6.21
C ILE A 226 4.22 -26.57 -7.66
N ILE A 227 4.97 -25.62 -8.24
CA ILE A 227 4.79 -25.22 -9.64
C ILE A 227 5.04 -26.41 -10.58
N SER A 228 6.10 -27.18 -10.33
CA SER A 228 6.44 -28.37 -11.15
C SER A 228 5.41 -29.48 -11.01
N ASP A 229 4.98 -29.81 -9.79
CA ASP A 229 4.07 -30.92 -9.52
C ASP A 229 2.61 -30.60 -9.92
N ALA A 230 2.23 -29.33 -9.87
CA ALA A 230 0.90 -28.89 -10.32
C ALA A 230 0.67 -29.10 -11.82
N LYS A 231 1.73 -29.26 -12.63
CA LYS A 231 1.68 -29.55 -14.09
C LYS A 231 0.70 -28.68 -14.85
N TRP A 232 0.48 -27.44 -14.36
CA TRP A 232 -0.49 -26.48 -14.92
C TRP A 232 -1.97 -26.92 -14.88
N ASN A 233 -2.29 -27.98 -14.15
CA ASN A 233 -3.67 -28.42 -13.92
C ASN A 233 -4.43 -27.49 -12.96
N TYR A 234 -3.71 -26.68 -12.22
CA TYR A 234 -4.23 -25.74 -11.24
C TYR A 234 -3.71 -24.33 -11.55
N PRO A 235 -4.59 -23.31 -11.51
CA PRO A 235 -4.14 -21.92 -11.55
C PRO A 235 -3.27 -21.63 -10.33
N ILE A 236 -2.10 -21.02 -10.56
CA ILE A 236 -1.15 -20.67 -9.48
C ILE A 236 -1.07 -19.16 -9.36
N TYR A 237 -1.18 -18.66 -8.12
CA TYR A 237 -1.19 -17.25 -7.81
C TYR A 237 -0.22 -16.90 -6.68
N PHE A 238 0.24 -15.66 -6.67
CA PHE A 238 0.86 -15.01 -5.53
C PHE A 238 -0.02 -13.85 -5.08
N ALA A 239 -0.33 -13.75 -3.79
CA ALA A 239 -1.01 -12.57 -3.27
C ALA A 239 -0.14 -11.32 -3.48
N VAL A 240 -0.76 -10.14 -3.69
CA VAL A 240 0.00 -8.89 -3.85
C VAL A 240 0.85 -8.52 -2.62
N THR A 241 0.56 -9.13 -1.47
CA THR A 241 1.31 -9.02 -0.23
C THR A 241 2.64 -9.77 -0.24
N VAL A 242 2.85 -10.68 -1.20
CA VAL A 242 4.12 -11.40 -1.40
C VAL A 242 5.10 -10.47 -2.11
N PRO A 243 6.20 -10.05 -1.47
CA PRO A 243 7.18 -9.17 -2.08
C PRO A 243 7.90 -9.86 -3.25
N ALA A 244 8.44 -9.08 -4.19
CA ALA A 244 9.16 -9.58 -5.35
C ALA A 244 10.31 -10.54 -4.96
N SER A 245 11.04 -10.23 -3.89
CA SER A 245 12.11 -11.08 -3.36
C SER A 245 11.67 -12.51 -2.98
N ASN A 246 10.38 -12.74 -2.72
CA ASN A 246 9.81 -14.03 -2.38
C ASN A 246 9.12 -14.73 -3.57
N ARG A 247 9.21 -14.18 -4.78
CA ARG A 247 8.63 -14.75 -6.01
C ARG A 247 9.67 -15.39 -6.93
N LEU A 248 10.91 -15.56 -6.44
CA LEU A 248 12.01 -16.29 -7.08
C LEU A 248 12.35 -15.84 -8.52
N GLY A 249 12.19 -14.56 -8.86
CA GLY A 249 12.50 -14.05 -10.19
C GLY A 249 11.44 -14.38 -11.24
N LEU A 250 10.21 -14.75 -10.84
CA LEU A 250 9.12 -15.07 -11.75
C LEU A 250 8.42 -13.85 -12.36
N GLU A 251 8.95 -12.65 -12.17
CA GLU A 251 8.32 -11.38 -12.58
C GLU A 251 7.96 -11.34 -14.08
N ASP A 252 8.76 -11.99 -14.94
CA ASP A 252 8.49 -12.06 -16.38
C ASP A 252 7.36 -13.04 -16.73
N HIS A 253 6.88 -13.84 -15.78
CA HIS A 253 5.85 -14.86 -15.97
C HIS A 253 4.59 -14.64 -15.13
N ILE A 254 4.51 -13.55 -14.39
CA ILE A 254 3.32 -13.24 -13.57
C ILE A 254 2.56 -12.05 -14.12
N GLU A 255 1.25 -12.14 -14.10
CA GLU A 255 0.29 -11.16 -14.61
C GLU A 255 -0.67 -10.77 -13.50
N MET A 256 -0.89 -9.47 -13.29
CA MET A 256 -1.77 -8.98 -12.22
C MET A 256 -3.25 -9.19 -12.57
N GLU A 257 -4.00 -9.79 -11.66
CA GLU A 257 -5.44 -10.00 -11.78
C GLU A 257 -6.20 -9.38 -10.58
N GLY A 258 -5.84 -8.18 -10.16
CA GLY A 258 -6.40 -7.48 -9.02
C GLY A 258 -5.51 -7.58 -7.78
N LEU A 259 -5.94 -8.26 -6.72
CA LEU A 259 -5.13 -8.46 -5.49
C LEU A 259 -4.22 -9.69 -5.55
N VAL A 260 -4.03 -10.25 -6.73
CA VAL A 260 -3.18 -11.43 -6.96
C VAL A 260 -2.38 -11.28 -8.25
N TYR A 261 -1.24 -11.98 -8.30
CA TYR A 261 -0.46 -12.18 -9.50
C TYR A 261 -0.61 -13.63 -9.96
N ARG A 262 -1.09 -13.86 -11.18
CA ARG A 262 -1.23 -15.19 -11.76
C ARG A 262 0.05 -15.61 -12.47
N LEU A 263 0.54 -16.81 -12.17
CA LEU A 263 1.64 -17.41 -12.92
C LEU A 263 1.14 -17.90 -14.28
N ARG A 264 1.83 -17.48 -15.36
CA ARG A 264 1.52 -17.85 -16.74
C ARG A 264 2.57 -18.79 -17.30
N PRO A 265 2.18 -19.74 -18.18
CA PRO A 265 3.10 -20.65 -18.87
C PRO A 265 3.84 -19.99 -20.04
N TYR A 266 3.96 -18.66 -20.06
CA TYR A 266 4.62 -17.86 -21.08
C TYR A 266 5.12 -16.54 -20.49
N LYS A 267 5.98 -15.83 -21.22
CA LYS A 267 6.44 -14.50 -20.79
C LYS A 267 5.38 -13.43 -21.03
N ILE A 268 5.22 -12.57 -20.07
CA ILE A 268 4.30 -11.42 -20.10
C ILE A 268 5.00 -10.22 -20.74
N ASP A 269 4.26 -9.42 -21.50
CA ASP A 269 4.77 -8.14 -22.00
C ASP A 269 4.95 -7.17 -20.81
N LYS A 270 6.19 -6.74 -20.59
CA LYS A 270 6.54 -5.81 -19.49
C LYS A 270 5.82 -4.45 -19.59
N ARG A 271 5.39 -4.05 -20.78
CA ARG A 271 4.59 -2.83 -20.96
C ARG A 271 3.16 -3.02 -20.49
N ASN A 272 2.72 -4.28 -20.32
CA ASN A 272 1.35 -4.64 -20.05
C ASN A 272 1.27 -5.82 -19.06
N PRO A 273 1.72 -5.62 -17.80
CA PRO A 273 1.86 -6.70 -16.83
C PRO A 273 0.53 -7.05 -16.13
N ILE A 274 -0.60 -6.72 -16.74
CA ILE A 274 -1.93 -6.96 -16.18
C ILE A 274 -2.83 -7.73 -17.14
N ASN A 275 -3.74 -8.50 -16.60
CA ASN A 275 -4.88 -9.06 -17.31
C ASN A 275 -6.08 -8.11 -17.19
N GLU A 276 -6.29 -7.26 -18.21
CA GLU A 276 -7.34 -6.23 -18.20
C GLU A 276 -8.72 -6.80 -17.93
N GLU A 277 -9.10 -7.84 -18.64
CA GLU A 277 -10.42 -8.47 -18.51
C GLU A 277 -10.68 -8.97 -17.09
N ARG A 278 -9.71 -9.65 -16.50
CA ARG A 278 -9.80 -10.17 -15.14
C ARG A 278 -9.80 -9.07 -14.10
N MET A 279 -8.92 -8.07 -14.27
CA MET A 279 -8.89 -6.91 -13.38
C MET A 279 -10.19 -6.10 -13.47
N TRP A 280 -10.71 -5.91 -14.68
CA TRP A 280 -11.99 -5.23 -14.89
C TRP A 280 -13.12 -5.99 -14.18
N THR A 281 -13.18 -7.30 -14.37
CA THR A 281 -14.19 -8.16 -13.73
C THR A 281 -14.08 -8.10 -12.21
N ASN A 282 -12.89 -8.19 -11.65
CA ASN A 282 -12.68 -8.17 -10.21
C ASN A 282 -12.97 -6.80 -9.58
N ILE A 283 -12.57 -5.73 -10.24
CA ILE A 283 -12.63 -4.36 -9.69
C ILE A 283 -13.93 -3.66 -10.07
N MET A 284 -14.37 -3.78 -11.32
CA MET A 284 -15.45 -2.96 -11.86
C MET A 284 -16.83 -3.63 -11.90
N SER A 285 -16.90 -4.95 -12.07
CA SER A 285 -18.19 -5.66 -12.15
C SER A 285 -18.76 -6.08 -10.80
N GLY A 286 -18.04 -5.83 -9.72
CA GLY A 286 -18.53 -6.13 -8.37
C GLY A 286 -19.72 -5.27 -7.98
N PHE A 287 -20.55 -5.84 -7.17
CA PHE A 287 -21.77 -5.36 -6.53
C PHE A 287 -22.28 -3.99 -7.01
N ASN A 288 -23.51 -3.95 -7.44
CA ASN A 288 -24.16 -2.73 -7.87
C ASN A 288 -24.07 -1.69 -6.72
N SER A 289 -23.22 -0.67 -6.88
CA SER A 289 -22.97 0.36 -5.88
C SER A 289 -24.25 1.05 -5.41
N ASP A 290 -25.25 1.14 -6.30
CA ASP A 290 -26.55 1.79 -6.01
C ASP A 290 -27.40 0.97 -5.05
N ILE A 291 -27.36 -0.36 -5.12
CA ILE A 291 -28.01 -1.23 -4.17
C ILE A 291 -27.32 -1.11 -2.81
N TRP A 292 -25.99 -1.15 -2.79
CA TRP A 292 -25.19 -1.00 -1.58
C TRP A 292 -25.45 0.31 -0.83
N GLN A 293 -25.51 1.43 -1.55
CA GLN A 293 -25.70 2.74 -0.95
C GLN A 293 -27.07 2.88 -0.29
N LYS A 294 -28.10 2.40 -0.96
CA LYS A 294 -29.48 2.40 -0.42
C LYS A 294 -29.62 1.52 0.82
N ASP A 295 -28.95 0.40 0.83
CA ASP A 295 -29.06 -0.60 1.87
C ASP A 295 -28.19 -0.26 3.10
N ILE A 296 -27.07 0.45 2.89
CA ILE A 296 -26.28 1.10 3.95
C ILE A 296 -27.14 2.14 4.70
N GLU A 297 -27.86 2.96 3.96
CA GLU A 297 -28.73 3.99 4.53
C GLU A 297 -29.93 3.39 5.30
N ALA A 298 -30.39 2.21 4.89
CA ALA A 298 -31.50 1.50 5.54
C ALA A 298 -31.12 0.78 6.85
N LYS A 299 -29.84 0.68 7.24
CA LYS A 299 -29.30 -0.02 8.43
C LYS A 299 -29.62 -1.52 8.54
N GLU A 300 -29.96 -2.18 7.46
CA GLU A 300 -30.32 -3.61 7.43
C GLU A 300 -29.13 -4.53 7.09
N TRP A 301 -27.96 -4.24 7.62
CA TRP A 301 -26.69 -4.91 7.35
C TRP A 301 -26.69 -6.43 7.47
N LYS A 302 -27.38 -6.97 8.46
CA LYS A 302 -27.37 -8.41 8.72
C LYS A 302 -28.12 -9.21 7.65
N GLN A 303 -29.12 -8.63 7.03
CA GLN A 303 -29.87 -9.24 5.93
C GLN A 303 -29.07 -9.20 4.63
N LEU A 304 -28.35 -8.10 4.39
CA LEU A 304 -27.52 -7.90 3.21
C LEU A 304 -26.25 -8.76 3.21
N GLU A 305 -25.69 -9.05 4.38
CA GLU A 305 -24.53 -9.92 4.49
C GLU A 305 -24.75 -11.26 3.75
N GLY A 306 -25.93 -11.86 3.80
CA GLY A 306 -26.26 -13.10 3.10
C GLY A 306 -26.40 -12.97 1.58
N GLU A 307 -26.71 -11.78 1.06
CA GLU A 307 -26.97 -11.54 -0.37
C GLU A 307 -25.79 -10.93 -1.12
N VAL A 308 -24.85 -10.32 -0.41
CA VAL A 308 -23.79 -9.51 -0.99
C VAL A 308 -22.53 -10.29 -1.34
N TRP A 309 -22.22 -11.37 -0.64
CA TRP A 309 -21.08 -12.22 -0.97
C TRP A 309 -21.50 -13.63 -1.37
N SER A 310 -20.62 -14.31 -2.09
CA SER A 310 -20.81 -15.70 -2.50
C SER A 310 -19.78 -16.59 -1.82
N LYS A 311 -20.22 -17.77 -1.38
CA LYS A 311 -19.32 -18.84 -0.92
C LYS A 311 -18.54 -19.46 -2.07
N ASP A 312 -19.11 -19.42 -3.26
CA ASP A 312 -18.52 -19.91 -4.49
C ASP A 312 -17.76 -18.80 -5.24
N TYR A 313 -17.13 -19.17 -6.35
CA TYR A 313 -16.46 -18.24 -7.23
C TYR A 313 -17.46 -17.23 -7.84
N LYS A 314 -17.34 -15.98 -7.44
CA LYS A 314 -18.09 -14.86 -7.98
C LYS A 314 -17.21 -13.60 -7.90
N PRO A 315 -16.49 -13.25 -8.97
CA PRO A 315 -15.60 -12.09 -8.95
C PRO A 315 -16.37 -10.80 -8.71
N GLY A 316 -15.75 -9.91 -7.97
CA GLY A 316 -16.29 -8.61 -7.60
C GLY A 316 -15.84 -8.22 -6.19
N TYR A 317 -15.31 -7.00 -6.03
CA TYR A 317 -14.72 -6.56 -4.77
C TYR A 317 -15.73 -5.93 -3.83
N LEU A 318 -15.54 -6.21 -2.53
CA LEU A 318 -16.24 -5.59 -1.43
C LEU A 318 -15.41 -4.43 -0.86
N TYR A 319 -16.09 -3.35 -0.43
CA TYR A 319 -15.49 -2.14 0.15
C TYR A 319 -16.30 -1.63 1.34
N ARG A 320 -16.87 -2.55 2.15
CA ARG A 320 -17.81 -2.19 3.21
C ARG A 320 -17.21 -1.22 4.22
N ASN A 321 -17.97 -0.19 4.56
CA ASN A 321 -17.69 0.80 5.60
C ASN A 321 -16.47 1.70 5.39
N LEU A 322 -15.74 1.60 4.28
CA LEU A 322 -14.53 2.40 4.05
C LEU A 322 -14.82 3.92 3.98
N GLY A 323 -16.04 4.32 3.63
CA GLY A 323 -16.47 5.71 3.60
C GLY A 323 -17.04 6.25 4.92
N ARG A 324 -17.13 5.43 5.98
CA ARG A 324 -17.68 5.82 7.29
C ARG A 324 -16.61 6.47 8.16
N GLU A 325 -16.88 7.68 8.66
CA GLU A 325 -15.96 8.46 9.51
C GLU A 325 -15.94 7.96 10.97
N ASP A 326 -16.99 7.25 11.41
CA ASP A 326 -17.10 6.66 12.73
C ASP A 326 -16.35 5.34 12.88
N VAL A 327 -15.88 4.74 11.79
CA VAL A 327 -15.08 3.51 11.80
C VAL A 327 -13.58 3.83 11.86
N TYR A 328 -12.90 3.27 12.86
CA TYR A 328 -11.48 3.48 13.01
C TYR A 328 -10.65 2.48 12.20
N TYR A 329 -9.80 3.00 11.32
CA TYR A 329 -8.83 2.23 10.54
C TYR A 329 -7.41 2.48 11.04
N PHE A 330 -6.81 1.46 11.63
CA PHE A 330 -5.47 1.57 12.21
C PHE A 330 -4.41 1.90 11.13
N PRO A 331 -3.68 3.05 11.25
CA PRO A 331 -2.89 3.60 10.16
C PRO A 331 -1.81 2.67 9.61
N SER A 332 -1.09 1.95 10.48
CA SER A 332 0.08 1.16 10.06
C SER A 332 -0.26 -0.12 9.29
N THR A 333 -1.39 -0.75 9.59
CA THR A 333 -1.78 -2.03 8.98
C THR A 333 -2.92 -1.87 7.99
N ASN A 334 -4.03 -1.27 8.43
CA ASN A 334 -5.24 -1.16 7.62
C ASN A 334 -5.01 -0.27 6.39
N ILE A 335 -4.35 0.87 6.57
CA ILE A 335 -4.07 1.78 5.45
C ILE A 335 -3.11 1.13 4.44
N ARG A 336 -2.15 0.31 4.88
CA ARG A 336 -1.27 -0.43 3.96
C ARG A 336 -2.05 -1.39 3.06
N LEU A 337 -3.00 -2.16 3.60
CA LEU A 337 -3.86 -3.04 2.80
C LEU A 337 -4.70 -2.24 1.82
N LEU A 338 -5.24 -1.10 2.26
CA LEU A 338 -6.02 -0.21 1.39
C LEU A 338 -5.18 0.45 0.29
N GLN A 339 -3.88 0.69 0.53
CA GLN A 339 -2.97 1.12 -0.55
C GLN A 339 -2.80 0.04 -1.62
N ASN A 340 -2.78 -1.25 -1.27
CA ASN A 340 -2.75 -2.34 -2.26
C ASN A 340 -4.02 -2.35 -3.12
N LEU A 341 -5.20 -2.13 -2.52
CA LEU A 341 -6.44 -1.96 -3.28
C LEU A 341 -6.37 -0.78 -4.23
N ARG A 342 -5.93 0.39 -3.75
CA ARG A 342 -5.73 1.56 -4.61
C ARG A 342 -4.73 1.30 -5.73
N SER A 343 -3.62 0.61 -5.43
CA SER A 343 -2.63 0.25 -6.44
C SER A 343 -3.22 -0.62 -7.54
N ALA A 344 -4.10 -1.57 -7.21
CA ALA A 344 -4.77 -2.40 -8.20
C ALA A 344 -5.66 -1.56 -9.14
N HIS A 345 -6.43 -0.60 -8.60
CA HIS A 345 -7.22 0.32 -9.42
C HIS A 345 -6.30 1.20 -10.30
N MET A 346 -5.23 1.74 -9.72
CA MET A 346 -4.30 2.60 -10.45
C MET A 346 -3.60 1.86 -11.59
N GLN A 347 -3.25 0.58 -11.42
CA GLN A 347 -2.67 -0.24 -12.51
C GLN A 347 -3.68 -0.44 -13.65
N LEU A 348 -4.94 -0.73 -13.34
CA LEU A 348 -5.98 -0.85 -14.36
C LEU A 348 -6.26 0.50 -15.07
N ALA A 349 -6.31 1.59 -14.31
CA ALA A 349 -6.47 2.92 -14.87
C ALA A 349 -5.28 3.33 -15.75
N ALA A 350 -4.06 3.02 -15.34
CA ALA A 350 -2.85 3.27 -16.11
C ALA A 350 -2.83 2.50 -17.42
N TYR A 351 -3.27 1.24 -17.43
CA TYR A 351 -3.44 0.47 -18.66
C TYR A 351 -4.37 1.17 -19.64
N HIS A 352 -5.55 1.59 -19.20
CA HIS A 352 -6.49 2.30 -20.06
C HIS A 352 -5.97 3.67 -20.48
N TYR A 353 -5.23 4.38 -19.64
CA TYR A 353 -4.55 5.62 -20.00
C TYR A 353 -3.49 5.40 -21.11
N MET A 354 -2.68 4.36 -21.00
CA MET A 354 -1.73 4.03 -22.07
C MET A 354 -2.44 3.72 -23.39
N ALA A 355 -3.48 2.90 -23.35
CA ALA A 355 -4.29 2.60 -24.52
C ALA A 355 -4.98 3.86 -25.09
N PHE A 356 -5.48 4.77 -24.25
CA PHE A 356 -5.99 6.07 -24.68
C PHE A 356 -4.95 6.85 -25.51
N LYS A 357 -3.69 6.91 -25.02
CA LYS A 357 -2.61 7.59 -25.75
C LYS A 357 -2.26 6.89 -27.07
N ASP A 358 -2.17 5.56 -27.07
CA ASP A 358 -1.83 4.77 -28.26
C ASP A 358 -2.88 4.94 -29.38
N TYR A 359 -4.16 5.01 -29.03
CA TYR A 359 -5.24 5.21 -29.99
C TYR A 359 -5.52 6.67 -30.35
N GLN A 360 -4.94 7.66 -29.67
CA GLN A 360 -5.26 9.08 -29.82
C GLN A 360 -5.16 9.59 -31.27
N ASN A 361 -4.22 9.06 -32.05
CA ASN A 361 -4.04 9.43 -33.47
C ASN A 361 -4.49 8.34 -34.45
N ALA A 362 -4.89 7.16 -33.96
CA ALA A 362 -5.23 6.01 -34.80
C ALA A 362 -6.72 5.70 -34.86
N ASP A 363 -7.45 5.87 -33.74
CA ASP A 363 -8.87 5.53 -33.62
C ASP A 363 -9.48 6.37 -32.49
N ALA A 364 -10.17 7.45 -32.85
CA ALA A 364 -10.71 8.40 -31.89
C ALA A 364 -11.77 7.77 -30.96
N ASP A 365 -12.59 6.85 -31.46
CA ASP A 365 -13.67 6.21 -30.69
C ASP A 365 -13.06 5.27 -29.63
N LYS A 366 -12.04 4.49 -30.00
CA LYS A 366 -11.32 3.64 -29.05
C LYS A 366 -10.54 4.47 -28.06
N SER A 367 -9.93 5.56 -28.49
CA SER A 367 -9.23 6.48 -27.60
C SER A 367 -10.19 7.00 -26.52
N GLU A 368 -11.34 7.55 -26.91
CA GLU A 368 -12.32 8.07 -25.95
C GLU A 368 -12.92 6.97 -25.06
N MET A 369 -13.15 5.76 -25.61
CA MET A 369 -13.58 4.62 -24.80
C MET A 369 -12.57 4.29 -23.68
N HIS A 370 -11.27 4.25 -24.01
CA HIS A 370 -10.24 3.97 -23.02
C HIS A 370 -10.07 5.11 -22.01
N ARG A 371 -10.19 6.37 -22.46
CA ARG A 371 -10.24 7.53 -21.56
C ARG A 371 -11.36 7.39 -20.52
N ASN A 372 -12.56 7.09 -20.98
CA ASN A 372 -13.74 6.94 -20.12
C ASN A 372 -13.60 5.75 -19.17
N LYS A 373 -13.01 4.63 -19.61
CA LYS A 373 -12.69 3.49 -18.75
C LYS A 373 -11.69 3.88 -17.65
N ALA A 374 -10.62 4.61 -17.98
CA ALA A 374 -9.65 5.07 -17.00
C ALA A 374 -10.30 5.95 -15.93
N LEU A 375 -11.10 6.94 -16.34
CA LEU A 375 -11.87 7.80 -15.43
C LEU A 375 -12.83 7.00 -14.55
N ALA A 376 -13.56 6.03 -15.11
CA ALA A 376 -14.48 5.19 -14.36
C ALA A 376 -13.76 4.39 -13.25
N VAL A 377 -12.57 3.87 -13.53
CA VAL A 377 -11.78 3.11 -12.54
C VAL A 377 -11.30 4.00 -11.40
N ILE A 378 -10.73 5.17 -11.70
CA ILE A 378 -10.23 6.07 -10.64
C ILE A 378 -11.36 6.70 -9.83
N ASN A 379 -12.49 7.02 -10.45
CA ASN A 379 -13.66 7.52 -9.74
C ASN A 379 -14.23 6.44 -8.81
N LYS A 380 -14.41 5.20 -9.29
CA LYS A 380 -14.82 4.08 -8.43
C LYS A 380 -13.87 3.86 -7.25
N MET A 381 -12.56 4.00 -7.47
CA MET A 381 -11.58 3.93 -6.38
C MET A 381 -11.82 5.02 -5.33
N GLN A 382 -12.02 6.26 -5.75
CA GLN A 382 -12.23 7.39 -4.85
C GLN A 382 -13.57 7.29 -4.11
N ASP A 383 -14.63 6.81 -4.77
CA ASP A 383 -15.95 6.61 -4.17
C ASP A 383 -15.91 5.54 -3.07
N ASN A 384 -15.23 4.42 -3.33
CA ASN A 384 -15.19 3.29 -2.41
C ASN A 384 -14.10 3.40 -1.34
N ILE A 385 -12.98 4.09 -1.63
CA ILE A 385 -11.84 4.29 -0.69
C ILE A 385 -11.59 5.79 -0.57
N PRO A 386 -12.53 6.58 -0.04
CA PRO A 386 -12.43 8.02 -0.06
C PRO A 386 -11.30 8.55 0.83
N GLU A 387 -10.63 9.59 0.36
CA GLU A 387 -9.50 10.20 1.03
C GLU A 387 -9.87 10.80 2.40
N ARG A 388 -11.11 11.27 2.56
CA ARG A 388 -11.59 11.85 3.83
C ARG A 388 -11.51 10.87 5.00
N THR A 389 -11.74 9.57 4.75
CA THR A 389 -11.66 8.50 5.76
C THR A 389 -10.33 7.75 5.70
N ILE A 390 -9.84 7.48 4.50
CA ILE A 390 -8.63 6.70 4.25
C ILE A 390 -7.60 7.59 3.55
N ARG A 391 -6.70 8.20 4.31
CA ARG A 391 -5.67 9.08 3.77
C ARG A 391 -4.65 8.33 2.91
N TYR A 392 -4.06 9.02 1.95
CA TYR A 392 -2.89 8.50 1.22
C TYR A 392 -1.64 8.59 2.10
N ASN A 393 -1.03 7.45 2.42
CA ASN A 393 0.26 7.43 3.13
C ASN A 393 1.40 7.84 2.21
N ALA A 394 1.43 7.26 1.00
CA ALA A 394 2.43 7.55 0.00
C ALA A 394 2.03 8.78 -0.83
N LYS A 395 2.81 9.86 -0.73
CA LYS A 395 2.64 11.07 -1.56
C LYS A 395 2.71 10.75 -3.05
N ASP A 396 3.59 9.81 -3.43
CA ASP A 396 3.81 9.44 -4.82
C ASP A 396 2.56 8.84 -5.48
N LEU A 397 1.84 7.95 -4.78
CA LEU A 397 0.59 7.38 -5.30
C LEU A 397 -0.48 8.47 -5.46
N HIS A 398 -0.57 9.38 -4.50
CA HIS A 398 -1.51 10.50 -4.58
C HIS A 398 -1.17 11.48 -5.72
N TYR A 399 0.12 11.75 -5.92
CA TYR A 399 0.61 12.56 -7.03
C TYR A 399 0.33 11.89 -8.39
N GLN A 400 0.60 10.59 -8.51
CA GLN A 400 0.27 9.83 -9.72
C GLN A 400 -1.22 9.87 -10.06
N LEU A 401 -2.10 9.78 -9.04
CA LEU A 401 -3.54 9.93 -9.24
C LEU A 401 -3.89 11.32 -9.78
N GLY A 402 -3.34 12.40 -9.18
CA GLY A 402 -3.57 13.77 -9.65
C GLY A 402 -3.12 13.95 -11.10
N ARG A 403 -1.91 13.48 -11.43
CA ARG A 403 -1.41 13.52 -12.79
C ARG A 403 -2.31 12.78 -13.77
N LEU A 404 -2.80 11.60 -13.38
CA LEU A 404 -3.66 10.80 -14.22
C LEU A 404 -4.99 11.54 -14.52
N TYR A 405 -5.60 12.20 -13.53
CA TYR A 405 -6.76 13.06 -13.77
C TYR A 405 -6.45 14.19 -14.76
N GLY A 406 -5.32 14.87 -14.58
CA GLY A 406 -4.91 15.95 -15.49
C GLY A 406 -4.70 15.47 -16.93
N GLU A 407 -4.04 14.34 -17.13
CA GLU A 407 -3.80 13.74 -18.45
C GLU A 407 -5.10 13.23 -19.11
N LEU A 408 -6.09 12.85 -18.29
CA LEU A 408 -7.42 12.49 -18.75
C LEU A 408 -8.36 13.71 -18.94
N GLY A 409 -7.88 14.92 -18.66
CA GLY A 409 -8.57 16.18 -18.89
C GLY A 409 -9.38 16.71 -17.71
N ASP A 410 -9.32 16.07 -16.53
CA ASP A 410 -9.97 16.55 -15.32
C ASP A 410 -9.02 17.46 -14.51
N LYS A 411 -8.96 18.73 -14.92
CA LYS A 411 -8.12 19.75 -14.30
C LYS A 411 -8.60 20.15 -12.90
N GLU A 412 -9.87 19.96 -12.57
CA GLU A 412 -10.42 20.31 -11.26
C GLU A 412 -9.93 19.33 -10.20
N GLU A 413 -10.04 18.02 -10.46
CA GLU A 413 -9.52 16.99 -9.56
C GLU A 413 -7.99 17.05 -9.47
N LEU A 414 -7.26 17.27 -10.57
CA LEU A 414 -5.83 17.51 -10.52
C LEU A 414 -5.49 18.65 -9.55
N LYS A 415 -6.18 19.81 -9.70
CA LYS A 415 -5.93 20.97 -8.83
C LYS A 415 -6.23 20.65 -7.36
N ARG A 416 -7.36 20.02 -7.08
CA ARG A 416 -7.74 19.61 -5.71
C ARG A 416 -6.66 18.75 -5.05
N ILE A 417 -6.14 17.76 -5.78
CA ILE A 417 -5.10 16.85 -5.28
C ILE A 417 -3.79 17.61 -5.07
N MET A 418 -3.39 18.47 -6.00
CA MET A 418 -2.17 19.27 -5.87
C MET A 418 -2.25 20.22 -4.67
N ASP A 419 -3.40 20.85 -4.42
CA ASP A 419 -3.62 21.72 -3.27
C ASP A 419 -3.52 20.95 -1.92
N ILE A 420 -3.88 19.67 -1.91
CA ILE A 420 -3.70 18.80 -0.73
C ILE A 420 -2.23 18.42 -0.56
N LEU A 421 -1.57 18.01 -1.64
CA LEU A 421 -0.17 17.61 -1.62
C LEU A 421 0.74 18.75 -1.16
N MET A 422 0.52 19.98 -1.63
CA MET A 422 1.32 21.14 -1.24
C MET A 422 1.22 21.52 0.26
N LYS A 423 0.19 21.05 0.96
CA LYS A 423 0.04 21.24 2.42
C LYS A 423 0.82 20.23 3.26
N ARG A 424 1.41 19.22 2.65
CA ARG A 424 2.19 18.21 3.36
C ARG A 424 3.50 18.82 3.88
N LYS A 425 3.93 18.33 5.05
CA LYS A 425 5.17 18.79 5.70
C LYS A 425 6.42 17.99 5.29
N ASP A 426 6.21 16.83 4.65
CA ASP A 426 7.24 15.85 4.27
C ASP A 426 7.68 15.97 2.80
N LEU A 427 7.50 17.15 2.19
CA LEU A 427 7.90 17.40 0.81
C LEU A 427 9.39 17.69 0.69
N SER A 428 10.10 16.95 -0.16
CA SER A 428 11.44 17.26 -0.61
C SER A 428 11.44 18.49 -1.55
N ILE A 429 12.61 19.01 -1.86
CA ILE A 429 12.75 20.07 -2.88
C ILE A 429 12.24 19.57 -4.23
N ARG A 430 12.57 18.34 -4.60
CA ARG A 430 12.09 17.69 -5.82
C ARG A 430 10.56 17.72 -5.90
N ASP A 431 9.88 17.29 -4.84
CA ASP A 431 8.42 17.29 -4.81
C ASP A 431 7.84 18.69 -5.07
N LYS A 432 8.39 19.71 -4.39
CA LYS A 432 7.92 21.09 -4.52
C LYS A 432 8.14 21.63 -5.93
N VAL A 433 9.27 21.30 -6.56
CA VAL A 433 9.57 21.70 -7.95
C VAL A 433 8.62 20.97 -8.91
N ASP A 434 8.49 19.65 -8.79
CA ASP A 434 7.61 18.85 -9.64
C ASP A 434 6.15 19.31 -9.54
N TYR A 435 5.67 19.56 -8.32
CA TYR A 435 4.30 20.06 -8.08
C TYR A 435 4.11 21.48 -8.61
N GLY A 436 5.11 22.35 -8.41
CA GLY A 436 5.11 23.69 -8.99
C GLY A 436 5.00 23.68 -10.52
N GLN A 437 5.70 22.76 -11.18
CA GLN A 437 5.61 22.57 -12.63
C GLN A 437 4.20 22.17 -13.09
N VAL A 438 3.49 21.33 -12.33
CA VAL A 438 2.11 20.97 -12.65
C VAL A 438 1.19 22.18 -12.63
N TYR A 439 1.35 23.09 -11.65
CA TYR A 439 0.57 24.35 -11.64
C TYR A 439 0.85 25.22 -12.85
N LEU A 440 2.09 25.26 -13.36
CA LEU A 440 2.44 26.07 -14.52
C LEU A 440 2.00 25.43 -15.84
N SER A 441 2.25 24.13 -16.01
CA SER A 441 2.15 23.45 -17.31
C SER A 441 0.79 22.81 -17.59
N GLN A 442 0.09 22.35 -16.54
CA GLN A 442 -1.18 21.63 -16.71
C GLN A 442 -2.39 22.45 -16.23
N LEU A 443 -2.20 23.26 -15.17
CA LEU A 443 -3.27 24.04 -14.54
C LEU A 443 -3.31 25.50 -14.98
N ASP A 444 -2.31 25.96 -15.72
CA ASP A 444 -2.17 27.38 -16.14
C ASP A 444 -2.30 28.38 -14.96
N SER A 445 -1.92 27.89 -13.74
CA SER A 445 -2.10 28.62 -12.48
C SER A 445 -0.85 29.42 -12.12
N PHE A 446 -0.47 30.39 -12.95
CA PHE A 446 0.79 31.15 -12.83
C PHE A 446 0.95 31.89 -11.50
N LYS A 447 -0.15 32.38 -10.89
CA LYS A 447 -0.08 33.05 -9.57
C LYS A 447 0.34 32.08 -8.47
N ILE A 448 -0.15 30.83 -8.49
CA ILE A 448 0.24 29.80 -7.52
C ILE A 448 1.68 29.35 -7.80
N GLY A 449 2.00 29.09 -9.07
CA GLY A 449 3.37 28.78 -9.49
C GLY A 449 4.38 29.82 -9.06
N LYS A 450 4.06 31.12 -9.22
CA LYS A 450 4.86 32.24 -8.73
C LYS A 450 5.17 32.08 -7.23
N THR A 451 4.15 31.93 -6.40
CA THR A 451 4.32 31.81 -4.95
C THR A 451 5.21 30.62 -4.57
N ILE A 452 5.06 29.49 -5.26
CA ILE A 452 5.87 28.29 -5.02
C ILE A 452 7.34 28.56 -5.38
N PHE A 453 7.60 29.05 -6.59
CA PHE A 453 8.96 29.23 -7.06
C PHE A 453 9.67 30.43 -6.43
N GLU A 454 8.96 31.51 -6.06
CA GLU A 454 9.51 32.58 -5.21
C GLU A 454 9.95 32.03 -3.85
N GLY A 455 9.10 31.24 -3.19
CA GLY A 455 9.44 30.61 -1.91
C GLY A 455 10.66 29.69 -2.01
N LEU A 456 10.76 28.88 -3.08
CA LEU A 456 11.94 28.03 -3.31
C LEU A 456 13.20 28.84 -3.60
N TYR A 457 13.11 29.93 -4.34
CA TYR A 457 14.24 30.80 -4.63
C TYR A 457 14.74 31.51 -3.38
N GLU A 458 13.87 32.05 -2.53
CA GLU A 458 14.25 32.67 -1.25
C GLU A 458 14.80 31.62 -0.26
N ASP A 459 14.24 30.42 -0.18
CA ASP A 459 14.80 29.31 0.60
C ASP A 459 16.25 28.99 0.15
N PHE A 460 16.50 28.92 -1.16
CA PHE A 460 17.84 28.70 -1.71
C PHE A 460 18.81 29.82 -1.33
N LYS A 461 18.40 31.07 -1.47
CA LYS A 461 19.22 32.24 -1.06
C LYS A 461 19.56 32.22 0.43
N SER A 462 18.60 31.87 1.27
CA SER A 462 18.79 31.71 2.72
C SER A 462 19.82 30.64 3.08
N ILE A 463 19.78 29.52 2.36
CA ILE A 463 20.74 28.41 2.52
C ILE A 463 22.13 28.84 2.06
N GLU A 464 22.24 29.46 0.88
CA GLU A 464 23.50 29.89 0.29
C GLU A 464 24.20 30.98 1.15
N ASN A 465 23.42 31.89 1.72
CA ASN A 465 23.93 32.94 2.61
C ASN A 465 24.22 32.48 4.05
N GLY A 466 24.05 31.16 4.34
CA GLY A 466 24.28 30.57 5.65
C GLY A 466 23.26 30.94 6.73
N GLN A 467 22.15 31.56 6.36
CA GLN A 467 21.06 31.89 7.28
C GLN A 467 20.26 30.64 7.69
N ARG A 468 20.21 29.66 6.80
CA ARG A 468 19.60 28.31 7.05
C ARG A 468 20.66 27.25 6.83
N LEU A 469 20.97 26.48 7.89
CA LEU A 469 21.90 25.36 7.81
C LEU A 469 21.16 24.08 7.43
N ILE A 470 21.66 23.40 6.42
CA ILE A 470 21.16 22.08 5.97
C ILE A 470 22.34 21.11 5.83
N PRO A 471 22.09 19.79 5.86
CA PRO A 471 23.10 18.76 5.57
C PRO A 471 23.70 18.91 4.16
N GLN A 472 24.95 18.46 3.99
CA GLN A 472 25.68 18.63 2.72
C GLN A 472 24.99 17.90 1.54
N ASN A 473 24.43 16.74 1.79
CA ASN A 473 23.66 15.99 0.78
C ASN A 473 22.40 16.74 0.31
N GLU A 474 21.73 17.46 1.21
CA GLU A 474 20.59 18.30 0.83
C GLU A 474 21.04 19.54 0.03
N MET A 475 22.22 20.10 0.35
CA MET A 475 22.79 21.23 -0.40
C MET A 475 23.06 20.87 -1.86
N GLU A 476 23.55 19.65 -2.13
CA GLU A 476 23.75 19.16 -3.50
C GLU A 476 22.41 19.03 -4.25
N GLU A 477 21.38 18.54 -3.57
CA GLU A 477 20.05 18.45 -4.15
C GLU A 477 19.51 19.85 -4.52
N TRP A 478 19.62 20.84 -3.64
CA TRP A 478 19.22 22.22 -3.91
C TRP A 478 19.95 22.82 -5.12
N ARG A 479 21.24 22.58 -5.26
CA ARG A 479 22.05 23.05 -6.41
C ARG A 479 21.59 22.41 -7.71
N ASN A 480 21.25 21.12 -7.70
CA ASN A 480 20.75 20.41 -8.88
C ASN A 480 19.42 20.98 -9.39
N TYR A 481 18.55 21.46 -8.51
CA TYR A 481 17.27 22.06 -8.88
C TYR A 481 17.31 23.58 -9.11
N PHE A 482 18.42 24.25 -8.81
CA PHE A 482 18.52 25.71 -8.89
C PHE A 482 18.14 26.27 -10.27
N THR A 483 18.75 25.76 -11.34
CA THR A 483 18.46 26.17 -12.72
C THR A 483 16.97 26.01 -13.05
N GLN A 484 16.36 24.92 -12.65
CA GLN A 484 14.94 24.66 -12.89
C GLN A 484 14.04 25.63 -12.09
N ILE A 485 14.40 25.92 -10.83
CA ILE A 485 13.67 26.86 -9.99
C ILE A 485 13.67 28.24 -10.64
N VAL A 486 14.86 28.74 -11.02
CA VAL A 486 15.01 30.09 -11.59
C VAL A 486 14.34 30.18 -12.97
N SER A 487 14.54 29.20 -13.84
CA SER A 487 13.89 29.19 -15.17
C SER A 487 12.37 29.19 -15.05
N SER A 488 11.82 28.40 -14.10
CA SER A 488 10.37 28.37 -13.85
C SER A 488 9.84 29.68 -13.29
N LEU A 489 10.63 30.33 -12.41
CA LEU A 489 10.26 31.64 -11.84
C LEU A 489 10.25 32.71 -12.93
N VAL A 490 11.30 32.78 -13.76
CA VAL A 490 11.38 33.70 -14.91
C VAL A 490 10.24 33.49 -15.89
N PHE A 491 9.96 32.22 -16.25
CA PHE A 491 8.81 31.88 -17.10
C PHE A 491 7.50 32.38 -16.50
N THR A 492 7.35 32.20 -15.20
CA THR A 492 6.13 32.60 -14.47
C THR A 492 5.96 34.13 -14.46
N TYR A 493 7.03 34.87 -14.22
CA TYR A 493 7.04 36.33 -14.27
C TYR A 493 6.68 36.83 -15.67
N LYS A 494 7.27 36.26 -16.73
CA LYS A 494 6.89 36.58 -18.13
C LYS A 494 5.39 36.39 -18.36
N LYS A 495 4.81 35.28 -17.91
CA LYS A 495 3.37 35.01 -18.05
C LYS A 495 2.47 35.95 -17.24
N LEU A 496 3.02 36.66 -16.26
CA LEU A 496 2.31 37.62 -15.41
C LEU A 496 2.65 39.08 -15.73
N ASP A 497 3.35 39.35 -16.84
CA ASP A 497 3.85 40.70 -17.26
C ASP A 497 4.74 41.38 -16.22
N MET A 498 5.47 40.59 -15.42
CA MET A 498 6.39 41.03 -14.37
C MET A 498 7.85 41.04 -14.88
N ILE A 499 8.12 41.80 -15.92
CA ILE A 499 9.41 41.75 -16.65
C ILE A 499 10.57 42.24 -15.79
N ASN A 500 10.35 43.28 -14.96
CA ASN A 500 11.40 43.84 -14.09
C ASN A 500 11.87 42.79 -13.04
N GLU A 501 10.93 42.03 -12.46
CA GLU A 501 11.23 40.98 -11.50
C GLU A 501 11.96 39.82 -12.17
N ALA A 502 11.60 39.45 -13.40
CA ALA A 502 12.31 38.43 -14.17
C ALA A 502 13.77 38.86 -14.43
N GLU A 503 14.01 40.13 -14.86
CA GLU A 503 15.34 40.66 -15.12
C GLU A 503 16.18 40.69 -13.84
N LEU A 504 15.58 41.05 -12.71
CA LEU A 504 16.28 41.07 -11.40
C LEU A 504 16.79 39.68 -11.01
N VAL A 505 15.96 38.65 -11.16
CA VAL A 505 16.34 37.26 -10.80
C VAL A 505 17.43 36.75 -11.73
N ILE A 506 17.37 37.01 -13.03
CA ILE A 506 18.40 36.61 -13.99
C ILE A 506 19.72 37.34 -13.70
N THR A 507 19.64 38.64 -13.39
CA THR A 507 20.81 39.44 -13.07
C THR A 507 21.49 38.96 -11.78
N ASP A 508 20.72 38.64 -10.74
CA ASP A 508 21.25 38.04 -9.49
C ASP A 508 21.96 36.71 -9.79
N TRP A 509 21.38 35.86 -10.66
CA TRP A 509 22.03 34.63 -11.08
C TRP A 509 23.34 34.88 -11.85
N LEU A 510 23.35 35.77 -12.83
CA LEU A 510 24.56 36.12 -13.62
C LEU A 510 25.65 36.76 -12.78
N ASN A 511 25.31 37.55 -11.75
CA ASN A 511 26.29 38.09 -10.82
C ASN A 511 27.09 37.01 -10.08
N LYS A 512 26.43 35.88 -9.79
CA LYS A 512 27.07 34.73 -9.13
C LYS A 512 27.76 33.81 -10.12
N ASN A 513 27.18 33.62 -11.31
CA ASN A 513 27.67 32.75 -12.36
C ASN A 513 27.71 33.47 -13.72
N PRO A 514 28.71 34.35 -13.95
CA PRO A 514 28.75 35.24 -15.12
C PRO A 514 28.78 34.50 -16.48
N ASN A 515 29.15 33.23 -16.48
CA ASN A 515 29.29 32.45 -17.70
C ASN A 515 28.18 31.40 -17.89
N ASP A 516 27.12 31.40 -17.06
CA ASP A 516 26.04 30.45 -17.16
C ASP A 516 25.28 30.65 -18.49
N PRO A 517 25.25 29.61 -19.37
CA PRO A 517 24.66 29.75 -20.70
C PRO A 517 23.12 29.88 -20.64
N VAL A 518 22.48 29.23 -19.64
CA VAL A 518 21.01 29.27 -19.50
C VAL A 518 20.56 30.66 -19.05
N ALA A 519 21.26 31.25 -18.07
CA ALA A 519 20.92 32.57 -17.60
C ALA A 519 21.14 33.67 -18.69
N LYS A 520 22.22 33.55 -19.52
CA LYS A 520 22.44 34.43 -20.66
C LYS A 520 21.32 34.32 -21.70
N GLN A 521 20.92 33.10 -22.04
CA GLN A 521 19.84 32.84 -22.98
C GLN A 521 18.50 33.42 -22.47
N LEU A 522 18.18 33.21 -21.21
CA LEU A 522 16.98 33.78 -20.59
C LEU A 522 16.95 35.30 -20.61
N LEU A 523 18.11 35.94 -20.42
CA LEU A 523 18.22 37.43 -20.48
C LEU A 523 18.05 37.92 -21.91
N GLU A 524 18.62 37.25 -22.89
CA GLU A 524 18.42 37.58 -24.31
C GLU A 524 16.96 37.42 -24.73
N ASP A 525 16.34 36.33 -24.38
CA ASP A 525 14.91 36.04 -24.67
C ASP A 525 13.98 37.06 -24.00
N LEU A 526 14.39 37.60 -22.83
CA LEU A 526 13.61 38.64 -22.15
C LEU A 526 13.70 40.02 -22.83
N LYS A 527 14.83 40.32 -23.49
CA LYS A 527 15.05 41.59 -24.20
C LYS A 527 14.46 41.63 -25.60
N LEU A 528 14.11 40.48 -26.17
CA LEU A 528 13.53 40.36 -27.51
C LEU A 528 12.01 40.53 -27.51
N GLU A 529 11.35 40.45 -26.38
CA GLU A 529 9.93 40.74 -26.18
C GLU A 529 9.71 42.17 -25.62
#